data_ca2e9a905e6d31ac2feebb59447fc889
#
_entry.id   ca2e9a905e6d31ac2feebb59447fc889
#
_cell.length_a   1.000
_cell.length_b   1.000
_cell.length_c   1.000
_cell.angle_alpha   90.00
_cell.angle_beta   90.00
_cell.angle_gamma   90.00
#
_symmetry.space_group_name_H-M   'P 1'
#
loop_
_entity.id
_entity.type
_entity.pdbx_description
1 polymer ?
#
loop_
_entity_poly.entity_id
_entity_poly.type
_entity_poly.pdbx_seq_one_letter_code
_entity_poly.pdbx_strand_id
1 'polypeptide(L)'
;GSIEASLRRIAHFDYWSDKVRRSVLPDSKADMLFFGNAERAIVEMAHRVAKGEKISEIRDLRGTAFMVPSGWLPSDEWDAMDSTSVDTPGPLITHTDPYAMEGDSKNEPNSRSTVAEGAPTNAQPIRIVSRTERLAARKDRRAHTVIRLPSYEQVKDDPVLYAHASGTF
;
A
#
# COMPACT_ATOMS: atom_id res chain seq x y z
N GLY A 1 8.34 18.71 10.23
CA GLY A 1 7.17 18.30 9.50
C GLY A 1 6.05 19.30 9.60
N SER A 2 5.37 19.53 8.51
CA SER A 2 4.17 20.38 8.47
C SER A 2 2.93 19.52 8.23
N ILE A 3 1.75 20.05 8.55
CA ILE A 3 0.47 19.44 8.22
C ILE A 3 0.36 19.17 6.72
N GLU A 4 0.85 20.11 5.90
CA GLU A 4 0.93 19.98 4.45
C GLU A 4 1.67 18.70 4.02
N ALA A 5 2.84 18.43 4.61
CA ALA A 5 3.60 17.22 4.30
C ALA A 5 2.88 15.93 4.71
N SER A 6 2.09 15.96 5.77
CA SER A 6 1.27 14.82 6.19
C SER A 6 0.10 14.56 5.25
N LEU A 7 -0.58 15.60 4.79
CA LEU A 7 -1.74 15.49 3.91
C LEU A 7 -1.34 15.17 2.46
N ARG A 8 -0.27 15.80 1.98
CA ARG A 8 0.19 15.72 0.59
C ARG A 8 1.46 14.88 0.42
N ARG A 9 1.67 13.87 1.25
CA ARG A 9 2.81 12.95 1.06
C ARG A 9 2.75 12.19 -0.27
N ILE A 10 1.53 11.89 -0.71
CA ILE A 10 1.19 11.43 -2.07
C ILE A 10 0.18 12.41 -2.67
N ALA A 11 -0.45 12.10 -3.79
CA ALA A 11 -1.57 12.89 -4.30
C ALA A 11 -2.67 13.02 -3.23
N HIS A 12 -3.29 14.19 -3.13
CA HIS A 12 -4.33 14.50 -2.15
C HIS A 12 -5.51 15.20 -2.80
N PHE A 13 -6.71 14.70 -2.54
CA PHE A 13 -7.93 15.37 -2.97
C PHE A 13 -8.24 16.56 -2.07
N ASP A 14 -8.19 17.74 -2.64
CA ASP A 14 -8.54 18.98 -1.97
C ASP A 14 -10.04 19.25 -2.15
N TYR A 15 -10.79 18.97 -1.11
CA TYR A 15 -12.23 19.11 -1.07
C TYR A 15 -12.72 20.55 -1.37
N TRP A 16 -11.95 21.55 -0.97
CA TRP A 16 -12.34 22.95 -1.18
C TRP A 16 -12.21 23.41 -2.62
N SER A 17 -11.19 22.94 -3.31
CA SER A 17 -10.96 23.28 -4.71
C SER A 17 -11.49 22.23 -5.69
N ASP A 18 -12.05 21.13 -5.18
CA ASP A 18 -12.54 19.97 -5.95
C ASP A 18 -11.49 19.45 -6.96
N LYS A 19 -10.26 19.31 -6.47
CA LYS A 19 -9.12 18.90 -7.30
C LYS A 19 -8.16 18.00 -6.56
N VAL A 20 -7.59 17.07 -7.31
CA VAL A 20 -6.45 16.31 -6.82
C VAL A 20 -5.20 17.17 -6.91
N ARG A 21 -4.51 17.35 -5.78
CA ARG A 21 -3.22 18.04 -5.70
C ARG A 21 -2.10 17.01 -5.72
N ARG A 22 -0.99 17.36 -6.37
CA ARG A 22 0.19 16.51 -6.39
C ARG A 22 0.90 16.46 -5.02
N SER A 23 1.79 15.49 -4.86
CA SER A 23 2.63 15.34 -3.67
C SER A 23 3.39 16.63 -3.36
N VAL A 24 3.68 16.84 -2.07
CA VAL A 24 4.54 17.94 -1.63
C VAL A 24 5.98 17.78 -2.11
N LEU A 25 6.46 16.57 -2.42
CA LEU A 25 7.83 16.30 -2.87
C LEU A 25 8.23 17.14 -4.09
N PRO A 26 7.51 17.07 -5.24
CA PRO A 26 7.87 17.88 -6.40
C PRO A 26 7.67 19.37 -6.18
N ASP A 27 6.71 19.79 -5.36
CA ASP A 27 6.45 21.20 -5.09
C ASP A 27 7.53 21.84 -4.23
N SER A 28 8.03 21.11 -3.22
CA SER A 28 9.11 21.57 -2.34
C SER A 28 10.50 21.33 -2.93
N LYS A 29 10.61 20.61 -4.06
CA LYS A 29 11.87 20.13 -4.63
C LYS A 29 12.71 19.34 -3.62
N ALA A 30 12.05 18.62 -2.70
CA ALA A 30 12.73 17.78 -1.74
C ALA A 30 13.14 16.45 -2.40
N ASP A 31 14.31 15.93 -2.03
CA ASP A 31 14.82 14.66 -2.54
C ASP A 31 14.06 13.46 -1.96
N MET A 32 13.60 13.58 -0.71
CA MET A 32 12.95 12.51 0.02
C MET A 32 11.98 13.05 1.07
N LEU A 33 10.90 12.32 1.28
CA LEU A 33 9.92 12.54 2.33
C LEU A 33 10.01 11.40 3.35
N PHE A 34 10.09 11.73 4.62
CA PHE A 34 10.02 10.78 5.73
C PHE A 34 8.62 10.81 6.34
N PHE A 35 8.06 9.66 6.64
CA PHE A 35 6.74 9.54 7.26
C PHE A 35 6.70 8.49 8.38
N GLY A 36 5.67 8.54 9.20
CA GLY A 36 5.56 7.71 10.40
C GLY A 36 6.58 8.11 11.47
N ASN A 37 7.15 7.14 12.18
CA ASN A 37 8.21 7.35 13.17
C ASN A 37 9.55 7.54 12.46
N ALA A 38 9.78 8.76 11.98
CA ALA A 38 10.88 9.09 11.09
C ALA A 38 12.25 9.26 11.79
N GLU A 39 12.30 9.28 13.11
CA GLU A 39 13.50 9.59 13.90
C GLU A 39 14.69 8.73 13.53
N ARG A 40 14.49 7.41 13.44
CA ARG A 40 15.54 6.46 13.05
C ARG A 40 16.04 6.68 11.63
N ALA A 41 15.10 6.83 10.70
CA ALA A 41 15.42 7.01 9.30
C ALA A 41 16.16 8.34 9.04
N ILE A 42 15.78 9.40 9.74
CA ILE A 42 16.46 10.70 9.64
C ILE A 42 17.90 10.62 10.18
N VAL A 43 18.11 9.98 11.33
CA VAL A 43 19.44 9.81 11.92
C VAL A 43 20.33 8.95 11.02
N GLU A 44 19.80 7.85 10.49
CA GLU A 44 20.53 7.00 9.56
C GLU A 44 20.89 7.72 8.28
N MET A 45 19.93 8.45 7.69
CA MET A 45 20.16 9.31 6.52
C MET A 45 21.29 10.32 6.80
N ALA A 46 21.24 11.03 7.94
CA ALA A 46 22.24 12.02 8.30
C ALA A 46 23.65 11.41 8.40
N HIS A 47 23.76 10.22 9.00
CA HIS A 47 25.03 9.51 9.10
C HIS A 47 25.58 9.07 7.75
N ARG A 48 24.73 8.60 6.83
CA ARG A 48 25.13 8.17 5.48
C ARG A 48 25.58 9.35 4.63
N VAL A 49 24.84 10.45 4.68
CA VAL A 49 25.23 11.70 4.01
C VAL A 49 26.53 12.27 4.57
N ALA A 50 26.73 12.23 5.89
CA ALA A 50 27.99 12.64 6.52
C ALA A 50 29.19 11.78 6.09
N LYS A 51 28.98 10.54 5.68
CA LYS A 51 29.99 9.64 5.09
C LYS A 51 30.23 9.91 3.60
N GLY A 52 29.48 10.84 3.00
CA GLY A 52 29.64 11.22 1.59
C GLY A 52 28.71 10.47 0.62
N GLU A 53 27.75 9.68 1.12
CA GLU A 53 26.76 9.03 0.28
C GLU A 53 25.75 10.06 -0.26
N LYS A 54 25.39 9.96 -1.51
CA LYS A 54 24.41 10.88 -2.11
C LYS A 54 22.99 10.51 -1.72
N ILE A 55 22.18 11.50 -1.36
CA ILE A 55 20.75 11.30 -1.02
C ILE A 55 20.01 10.56 -2.12
N SER A 56 20.33 10.82 -3.39
CA SER A 56 19.73 10.16 -4.54
C SER A 56 20.03 8.66 -4.64
N GLU A 57 21.04 8.16 -3.96
CA GLU A 57 21.44 6.74 -3.95
C GLU A 57 20.84 6.00 -2.75
N ILE A 58 20.45 6.74 -1.69
CA ILE A 58 19.84 6.17 -0.48
C ILE A 58 18.37 5.91 -0.74
N ARG A 59 18.02 4.66 -1.10
CA ARG A 59 16.65 4.24 -1.44
C ARG A 59 16.12 3.10 -0.57
N ASP A 60 16.90 2.68 0.41
CA ASP A 60 16.69 1.52 1.26
C ASP A 60 16.18 1.87 2.68
N LEU A 61 15.92 3.14 2.96
CA LEU A 61 15.38 3.57 4.23
C LEU A 61 13.87 3.37 4.31
N ARG A 62 13.45 2.62 5.31
CA ARG A 62 12.02 2.38 5.54
C ARG A 62 11.30 3.63 6.03
N GLY A 63 10.05 3.80 5.61
CA GLY A 63 9.24 4.97 5.98
C GLY A 63 9.62 6.22 5.19
N THR A 64 10.12 6.03 3.99
CA THR A 64 10.47 7.11 3.07
C THR A 64 9.68 7.03 1.77
N ALA A 65 9.47 8.17 1.15
CA ALA A 65 8.95 8.29 -0.19
C ALA A 65 9.87 9.20 -1.01
N PHE A 66 10.08 8.86 -2.26
CA PHE A 66 10.96 9.58 -3.18
C PHE A 66 10.44 9.51 -4.62
N MET A 67 10.86 10.48 -5.42
CA MET A 67 10.50 10.51 -6.84
C MET A 67 11.49 9.71 -7.67
N VAL A 68 10.98 8.99 -8.64
CA VAL A 68 11.79 8.21 -9.58
C VAL A 68 11.30 8.40 -11.01
N PRO A 69 12.16 8.26 -12.02
CA PRO A 69 11.75 8.18 -13.42
C PRO A 69 10.80 6.99 -13.65
N SER A 70 9.96 7.08 -14.67
CA SER A 70 8.97 6.04 -14.98
C SER A 70 9.56 4.66 -15.26
N GLY A 71 10.79 4.58 -15.72
CA GLY A 71 11.50 3.32 -16.00
C GLY A 71 12.40 2.81 -14.85
N TRP A 72 12.39 3.48 -13.71
CA TRP A 72 13.22 3.03 -12.57
C TRP A 72 12.69 1.72 -11.98
N LEU A 73 13.60 0.81 -11.71
CA LEU A 73 13.35 -0.44 -11.00
C LEU A 73 14.24 -0.47 -9.75
N PRO A 74 13.74 -1.00 -8.63
CA PRO A 74 14.58 -1.26 -7.47
C PRO A 74 15.63 -2.33 -7.80
N SER A 75 16.67 -2.46 -6.97
CA SER A 75 17.63 -3.55 -7.07
C SER A 75 16.94 -4.92 -6.89
N ASP A 76 17.55 -5.99 -7.38
CA ASP A 76 17.00 -7.36 -7.35
C ASP A 76 16.70 -7.89 -5.94
N GLU A 77 17.24 -7.25 -4.91
CA GLU A 77 16.99 -7.58 -3.51
C GLU A 77 15.64 -7.08 -3.00
N TRP A 78 14.92 -6.25 -3.77
CA TRP A 78 13.68 -5.61 -3.37
C TRP A 78 12.48 -6.11 -4.18
N ASP A 79 11.42 -6.44 -3.46
CA ASP A 79 10.12 -6.73 -4.06
C ASP A 79 9.42 -5.41 -4.47
N ALA A 80 9.27 -5.19 -5.75
CA ALA A 80 8.48 -4.08 -6.28
C ALA A 80 7.01 -4.50 -6.37
N MET A 81 6.15 -3.77 -5.69
CA MET A 81 4.69 -3.96 -5.76
C MET A 81 4.03 -2.71 -6.32
N ASP A 82 3.03 -2.89 -7.16
CA ASP A 82 2.16 -1.80 -7.59
C ASP A 82 1.07 -1.55 -6.55
N SER A 83 0.71 -0.28 -6.32
CA SER A 83 -0.33 0.08 -5.34
C SER A 83 -1.68 -0.55 -5.67
N THR A 84 -2.01 -0.74 -6.93
CA THR A 84 -3.26 -1.38 -7.36
C THR A 84 -3.32 -2.86 -6.99
N SER A 85 -2.18 -3.53 -6.88
CA SER A 85 -2.10 -4.93 -6.45
C SER A 85 -2.14 -5.09 -4.93
N VAL A 86 -1.74 -4.05 -4.19
CA VAL A 86 -1.74 -4.05 -2.71
C VAL A 86 -3.15 -3.88 -2.17
N ASP A 87 -3.92 -3.00 -2.78
CA ASP A 87 -5.28 -2.65 -2.38
C ASP A 87 -6.31 -3.40 -3.25
N THR A 88 -6.27 -4.73 -3.19
CA THR A 88 -7.31 -5.54 -3.81
C THR A 88 -8.44 -5.71 -2.79
N PRO A 89 -9.62 -5.12 -3.00
CA PRO A 89 -10.73 -5.29 -2.09
C PRO A 89 -11.13 -6.77 -2.04
N GLY A 90 -11.30 -7.29 -0.84
CA GLY A 90 -11.86 -8.62 -0.63
C GLY A 90 -13.31 -8.69 -1.14
N PRO A 91 -13.89 -9.90 -1.21
CA PRO A 91 -15.30 -10.05 -1.58
C PRO A 91 -16.17 -9.21 -0.64
N LEU A 92 -17.10 -8.46 -1.21
CA LEU A 92 -18.07 -7.70 -0.43
C LEU A 92 -18.90 -8.69 0.41
N ILE A 93 -18.72 -8.61 1.72
CA ILE A 93 -19.59 -9.31 2.66
C ILE A 93 -20.86 -8.47 2.75
N THR A 94 -21.96 -8.98 2.23
CA THR A 94 -23.26 -8.36 2.43
C THR A 94 -23.60 -8.43 3.92
N HIS A 95 -23.57 -7.30 4.59
CA HIS A 95 -24.05 -7.22 5.96
C HIS A 95 -25.57 -7.40 5.94
N THR A 96 -26.06 -8.38 6.70
CA THR A 96 -27.48 -8.48 7.00
C THR A 96 -27.88 -7.23 7.76
N ASP A 97 -28.88 -6.50 7.29
CA ASP A 97 -29.37 -5.32 7.96
C ASP A 97 -29.84 -5.72 9.39
N PRO A 98 -29.20 -5.21 10.45
CA PRO A 98 -29.56 -5.55 11.82
C PRO A 98 -30.98 -5.07 12.21
N TYR A 99 -31.60 -4.23 11.37
CA TYR A 99 -32.95 -3.72 11.55
C TYR A 99 -33.95 -4.39 10.61
N ALA A 100 -33.54 -5.35 9.76
CA ALA A 100 -34.47 -6.14 8.96
C ALA A 100 -35.36 -6.96 9.89
N MET A 101 -36.63 -6.66 9.93
CA MET A 101 -37.61 -7.44 10.69
C MET A 101 -37.76 -8.82 10.06
N GLU A 102 -37.84 -9.87 10.88
CA GLU A 102 -37.89 -11.29 10.47
C GLU A 102 -39.08 -11.68 9.54
N GLY A 103 -39.77 -10.72 8.94
CA GLY A 103 -40.91 -10.91 8.05
C GLY A 103 -40.62 -10.90 6.55
N ASP A 104 -39.48 -10.35 6.12
CA ASP A 104 -39.19 -10.09 4.69
C ASP A 104 -38.28 -11.12 4.00
N SER A 105 -37.93 -12.19 4.67
CA SER A 105 -37.10 -13.25 4.07
C SER A 105 -37.93 -14.26 3.22
N LYS A 106 -38.65 -13.76 2.23
CA LYS A 106 -39.19 -14.57 1.15
C LYS A 106 -38.48 -14.17 -0.14
N ASN A 107 -37.31 -14.74 -0.38
CA ASN A 107 -36.69 -15.03 -1.67
C ASN A 107 -35.15 -14.98 -1.56
N GLU A 108 -34.58 -15.88 -0.78
CA GLU A 108 -33.19 -16.25 -1.02
C GLU A 108 -33.18 -17.63 -1.70
N PRO A 109 -32.63 -17.76 -2.91
CA PRO A 109 -32.32 -19.07 -3.45
C PRO A 109 -31.20 -19.66 -2.58
N ASN A 110 -31.59 -20.71 -1.85
CA ASN A 110 -30.72 -21.58 -1.07
C ASN A 110 -29.57 -22.12 -1.95
N SER A 111 -28.47 -21.39 -2.06
CA SER A 111 -27.23 -21.92 -2.60
C SER A 111 -26.55 -22.76 -1.52
N ARG A 112 -27.13 -23.92 -1.23
CA ARG A 112 -26.34 -25.02 -0.67
C ARG A 112 -25.18 -25.25 -1.63
N SER A 113 -23.98 -24.89 -1.18
CA SER A 113 -22.75 -25.34 -1.82
C SER A 113 -22.75 -26.88 -1.82
N THR A 114 -23.14 -27.46 -2.94
CA THR A 114 -22.83 -28.84 -3.23
C THR A 114 -21.33 -28.97 -3.26
N VAL A 115 -20.79 -29.63 -2.25
CA VAL A 115 -19.41 -30.09 -2.24
C VAL A 115 -19.25 -31.00 -3.47
N ALA A 116 -18.51 -30.51 -4.45
CA ALA A 116 -18.13 -31.29 -5.61
C ALA A 116 -17.19 -32.40 -5.13
N GLU A 117 -17.71 -33.61 -5.06
CA GLU A 117 -16.95 -34.84 -4.91
C GLU A 117 -16.13 -35.02 -6.19
N GLY A 118 -14.81 -34.94 -6.08
CA GLY A 118 -13.93 -35.22 -7.23
C GLY A 118 -12.70 -34.28 -7.36
N ALA A 119 -12.05 -33.88 -6.26
CA ALA A 119 -10.72 -33.27 -6.37
C ALA A 119 -9.64 -34.37 -6.32
N PRO A 120 -8.64 -34.36 -7.23
CA PRO A 120 -7.53 -35.30 -7.17
C PRO A 120 -6.73 -35.09 -5.89
N THR A 121 -6.54 -36.18 -5.15
CA THR A 121 -5.79 -36.24 -3.89
C THR A 121 -4.29 -36.00 -4.15
N ASN A 122 -3.91 -34.76 -4.37
CA ASN A 122 -2.52 -34.33 -4.23
C ASN A 122 -2.44 -33.47 -2.96
N ALA A 123 -2.66 -34.12 -1.83
CA ALA A 123 -2.56 -33.51 -0.51
C ALA A 123 -1.08 -33.19 -0.23
N GLN A 124 -0.65 -32.00 -0.61
CA GLN A 124 0.59 -31.45 -0.07
C GLN A 124 0.40 -31.28 1.44
N PRO A 125 1.36 -31.72 2.27
CA PRO A 125 1.24 -31.59 3.71
C PRO A 125 1.08 -30.11 4.07
N ILE A 126 -0.04 -29.77 4.71
CA ILE A 126 -0.29 -28.43 5.21
C ILE A 126 0.72 -28.15 6.32
N ARG A 127 1.77 -27.42 6.01
CA ARG A 127 2.75 -26.98 7.01
C ARG A 127 2.09 -25.93 7.90
N ILE A 128 1.79 -26.30 9.13
CA ILE A 128 1.29 -25.36 10.12
C ILE A 128 2.45 -24.44 10.53
N VAL A 129 2.46 -23.22 9.98
CA VAL A 129 3.44 -22.19 10.33
C VAL A 129 2.98 -21.50 11.60
N SER A 130 3.83 -21.39 12.61
CA SER A 130 3.50 -20.73 13.86
C SER A 130 3.18 -19.25 13.66
N ARG A 131 2.41 -18.66 14.59
CA ARG A 131 2.07 -17.21 14.53
C ARG A 131 3.34 -16.35 14.55
N THR A 132 4.35 -16.74 15.31
CA THR A 132 5.63 -16.04 15.42
C THR A 132 6.41 -16.08 14.11
N GLU A 133 6.46 -17.23 13.43
CA GLU A 133 7.11 -17.37 12.12
C GLU A 133 6.39 -16.54 11.04
N ARG A 134 5.05 -16.52 11.04
CA ARG A 134 4.27 -15.68 10.12
C ARG A 134 4.54 -14.20 10.34
N LEU A 135 4.62 -13.76 11.59
CA LEU A 135 4.93 -12.37 11.92
C LEU A 135 6.36 -12.00 11.54
N ALA A 136 7.32 -12.87 11.76
CA ALA A 136 8.71 -12.67 11.37
C ALA A 136 8.86 -12.57 9.84
N ALA A 137 8.29 -13.51 9.09
CA ALA A 137 8.30 -13.51 7.64
C ALA A 137 7.58 -12.27 7.04
N ARG A 138 6.48 -11.83 7.68
CA ARG A 138 5.78 -10.60 7.26
C ARG A 138 6.61 -9.35 7.54
N LYS A 139 7.34 -9.31 8.65
CA LYS A 139 8.22 -8.20 8.99
C LYS A 139 9.39 -8.11 8.03
N ASP A 140 10.01 -9.24 7.71
CA ASP A 140 11.13 -9.34 6.79
C ASP A 140 10.72 -8.90 5.37
N ARG A 141 9.62 -9.45 4.85
CA ARG A 141 9.09 -9.05 3.55
C ARG A 141 8.78 -7.56 3.46
N ARG A 142 8.20 -6.96 4.52
CA ARG A 142 7.94 -5.53 4.57
C ARG A 142 9.21 -4.66 4.60
N ALA A 143 10.31 -5.19 5.09
CA ALA A 143 11.58 -4.49 5.13
C ALA A 143 12.20 -4.33 3.73
N HIS A 144 11.85 -5.22 2.80
CA HIS A 144 12.39 -5.28 1.44
C HIS A 144 11.34 -5.05 0.34
N THR A 145 10.25 -4.36 0.67
CA THR A 145 9.18 -4.06 -0.28
C THR A 145 9.16 -2.57 -0.63
N VAL A 146 9.16 -2.27 -1.91
CA VAL A 146 8.92 -0.93 -2.46
C VAL A 146 7.55 -0.91 -3.13
N ILE A 147 6.70 0.03 -2.73
CA ILE A 147 5.39 0.21 -3.34
C ILE A 147 5.48 1.33 -4.37
N ARG A 148 5.20 0.98 -5.62
CA ARG A 148 5.14 1.93 -6.72
C ARG A 148 3.76 2.55 -6.80
N LEU A 149 3.71 3.86 -6.73
CA LEU A 149 2.49 4.64 -6.91
C LEU A 149 2.35 5.08 -8.37
N PRO A 150 1.11 5.21 -8.89
CA PRO A 150 0.87 5.78 -10.20
C PRO A 150 1.33 7.25 -10.25
N SER A 151 1.56 7.76 -11.44
CA SER A 151 1.95 9.16 -11.62
C SER A 151 0.80 10.10 -11.27
N TYR A 152 1.12 11.34 -10.94
CA TYR A 152 0.12 12.36 -10.65
C TYR A 152 -0.84 12.58 -11.84
N GLU A 153 -0.31 12.55 -13.05
CA GLU A 153 -1.08 12.74 -14.28
C GLU A 153 -2.14 11.65 -14.47
N GLN A 154 -1.84 10.42 -14.06
CA GLN A 154 -2.79 9.31 -14.09
C GLN A 154 -3.85 9.43 -12.99
N VAL A 155 -3.41 9.76 -11.77
CA VAL A 155 -4.29 9.83 -10.58
C VAL A 155 -5.24 11.03 -10.62
N LYS A 156 -4.82 12.12 -11.27
CA LYS A 156 -5.57 13.38 -11.32
C LYS A 156 -6.96 13.22 -11.94
N ASP A 157 -7.07 12.39 -12.96
CA ASP A 157 -8.27 12.23 -13.76
C ASP A 157 -9.00 10.89 -13.51
N ASP A 158 -8.43 10.03 -12.64
CA ASP A 158 -8.97 8.70 -12.31
C ASP A 158 -9.22 8.55 -10.80
N PRO A 159 -10.48 8.68 -10.33
CA PRO A 159 -10.82 8.54 -8.91
C PRO A 159 -10.55 7.14 -8.35
N VAL A 160 -10.65 6.09 -9.17
CA VAL A 160 -10.39 4.70 -8.73
C VAL A 160 -8.90 4.53 -8.47
N LEU A 161 -8.07 4.99 -9.39
CA LEU A 161 -6.62 4.94 -9.24
C LEU A 161 -6.15 5.82 -8.06
N TYR A 162 -6.81 6.96 -7.82
CA TYR A 162 -6.59 7.78 -6.65
C TYR A 162 -6.91 7.01 -5.35
N ALA A 163 -8.04 6.29 -5.31
CA ALA A 163 -8.42 5.50 -4.14
C ALA A 163 -7.38 4.42 -3.83
N HIS A 164 -6.91 3.67 -4.83
CA HIS A 164 -5.84 2.68 -4.66
C HIS A 164 -4.54 3.31 -4.15
N ALA A 165 -4.12 4.44 -4.72
CA ALA A 165 -2.92 5.13 -4.27
C ALA A 165 -3.04 5.62 -2.81
N SER A 166 -4.22 6.07 -2.39
CA SER A 166 -4.48 6.55 -1.03
C SER A 166 -4.60 5.43 0.00
N GLY A 167 -5.15 4.27 -0.38
CA GLY A 167 -5.34 3.11 0.49
C GLY A 167 -4.05 2.39 0.87
N THR A 168 -2.94 2.69 0.19
CA THR A 168 -1.65 2.03 0.39
C THR A 168 -0.92 2.50 1.67
N PHE A 169 -1.38 3.59 2.34
CA PHE A 169 -0.68 4.23 3.47
C PHE A 169 -1.48 4.28 4.76
#